data_2e0489ba1989a4d712e89a5c759aa6bb
#
_entry.id   2e0489ba1989a4d712e89a5c759aa6bb
#
_cell.length_a   1.000
_cell.length_b   1.000
_cell.length_c   1.000
_cell.angle_alpha   90.00
_cell.angle_beta   90.00
_cell.angle_gamma   90.00
#
_symmetry.space_group_name_H-M   'P 1'
#
loop_
_entity.id
_entity.type
_entity.pdbx_description
1 polymer ?
#
loop_
_entity_poly.entity_id
_entity_poly.type
_entity_poly.pdbx_seq_one_letter_code
_entity_poly.pdbx_strand_id
1 'polypeptide(L)'
;YQYNTYFSLRDIAMVLRDTDKSFSLEITKNTVSLNPGNAYTPVGVENIPWEDGENPDISLRRNECKISGQTVYYYTLITRLSSGDYDCFMMAADLAMILDADIAVPIEGALQIHTQEPFCVSPAALEQAGYFYGVNSVLVGDATTGELYYQYQSDVSYPIASTSKLMTCLLAMDAISAGQIAFGDLFTVSDAVQALSASSDGVIPLEAGQQITVWELLLGALLPSSNECALGLAEAIAGSEEAFVRMMNQKAQDLGL
;
A
#
# COMPACT_ATOMS: atom_id res chain seq x y z
N TYR A 1 -9.48 -13.06 -12.95
CA TYR A 1 -8.52 -12.02 -12.81
C TYR A 1 -7.16 -12.67 -12.64
N GLN A 2 -6.25 -12.43 -13.58
CA GLN A 2 -5.14 -13.29 -14.00
C GLN A 2 -4.02 -13.53 -12.95
N TYR A 3 -4.00 -12.85 -11.82
CA TYR A 3 -2.84 -12.87 -10.92
C TYR A 3 -3.16 -13.01 -9.42
N ASN A 4 -4.45 -13.00 -9.04
CA ASN A 4 -4.87 -13.14 -7.65
C ASN A 4 -5.93 -14.23 -7.54
N THR A 5 -5.72 -15.19 -6.68
CA THR A 5 -6.70 -16.24 -6.42
C THR A 5 -7.64 -15.78 -5.29
N TYR A 6 -8.93 -15.76 -5.60
CA TYR A 6 -10.00 -15.38 -4.67
C TYR A 6 -10.75 -16.63 -4.25
N PHE A 7 -11.07 -16.72 -2.98
CA PHE A 7 -11.83 -17.81 -2.40
C PHE A 7 -13.12 -17.32 -1.77
N SER A 8 -14.19 -18.10 -1.88
CA SER A 8 -15.45 -17.88 -1.17
C SER A 8 -15.19 -17.88 0.33
N LEU A 9 -15.61 -16.81 1.00
CA LEU A 9 -15.50 -16.72 2.46
C LEU A 9 -16.39 -17.75 3.16
N ARG A 10 -17.53 -18.11 2.55
CA ARG A 10 -18.43 -19.14 3.09
C ARG A 10 -17.80 -20.53 3.04
N ASP A 11 -17.18 -20.88 1.93
CA ASP A 11 -16.50 -22.16 1.79
C ASP A 11 -15.32 -22.29 2.76
N ILE A 12 -14.52 -21.24 2.90
CA ILE A 12 -13.42 -21.21 3.87
C ILE A 12 -13.96 -21.30 5.31
N ALA A 13 -15.02 -20.55 5.65
CA ALA A 13 -15.62 -20.59 6.97
C ALA A 13 -16.16 -22.01 7.29
N MET A 14 -16.74 -22.68 6.29
CA MET A 14 -17.22 -24.06 6.43
C MET A 14 -16.09 -25.06 6.67
N VAL A 15 -14.98 -24.92 5.94
CA VAL A 15 -13.78 -25.78 6.09
C VAL A 15 -13.14 -25.59 7.46
N LEU A 16 -13.08 -24.36 7.96
CA LEU A 16 -12.39 -24.01 9.21
C LEU A 16 -13.28 -24.08 10.46
N ARG A 17 -14.58 -24.39 10.33
CA ARG A 17 -15.58 -24.28 11.41
C ARG A 17 -15.23 -25.01 12.70
N ASP A 18 -14.54 -26.15 12.57
CA ASP A 18 -14.17 -27.03 13.69
C ASP A 18 -12.69 -26.90 14.08
N THR A 19 -12.03 -25.82 13.65
CA THR A 19 -10.63 -25.50 13.97
C THR A 19 -10.52 -24.29 14.89
N ASP A 20 -9.33 -24.06 15.44
CA ASP A 20 -8.98 -22.86 16.20
C ASP A 20 -8.97 -21.58 15.36
N LYS A 21 -8.97 -21.70 14.04
CA LYS A 21 -9.07 -20.59 13.06
C LYS A 21 -10.51 -20.39 12.54
N SER A 22 -11.51 -20.94 13.21
CA SER A 22 -12.92 -20.71 12.88
C SER A 22 -13.28 -19.23 13.00
N PHE A 23 -14.23 -18.79 12.19
CA PHE A 23 -14.75 -17.42 12.24
C PHE A 23 -16.24 -17.40 11.90
N SER A 24 -17.00 -16.50 12.53
CA SER A 24 -18.37 -16.23 12.10
C SER A 24 -18.38 -15.22 10.97
N LEU A 25 -19.35 -15.34 10.06
CA LEU A 25 -19.44 -14.58 8.84
C LEU A 25 -20.86 -14.06 8.61
N GLU A 26 -20.97 -12.76 8.33
CA GLU A 26 -22.19 -12.12 7.87
C GLU A 26 -21.89 -11.30 6.62
N ILE A 27 -22.60 -11.56 5.53
CA ILE A 27 -22.39 -10.88 4.25
C ILE A 27 -23.71 -10.24 3.83
N THR A 28 -23.64 -8.95 3.53
CA THR A 28 -24.73 -8.17 2.94
C THR A 28 -24.32 -7.67 1.55
N LYS A 29 -25.22 -6.96 0.87
CA LYS A 29 -24.90 -6.35 -0.43
C LYS A 29 -23.64 -5.47 -0.42
N ASN A 30 -23.35 -4.81 0.70
CA ASN A 30 -22.32 -3.76 0.77
C ASN A 30 -21.29 -3.97 1.87
N THR A 31 -21.50 -4.92 2.76
CA THR A 31 -20.62 -5.14 3.93
C THR A 31 -20.36 -6.62 4.16
N VAL A 32 -19.16 -6.88 4.67
CA VAL A 32 -18.71 -8.20 5.11
C VAL A 32 -18.28 -8.08 6.56
N SER A 33 -18.85 -8.87 7.46
CA SER A 33 -18.43 -8.95 8.86
C SER A 33 -17.81 -10.31 9.13
N LEU A 34 -16.56 -10.34 9.56
CA LEU A 34 -15.78 -11.52 9.86
C LEU A 34 -15.25 -11.40 11.29
N ASN A 35 -15.57 -12.39 12.12
CA ASN A 35 -15.14 -12.40 13.52
C ASN A 35 -14.36 -13.69 13.82
N PRO A 36 -13.02 -13.65 13.78
CA PRO A 36 -12.16 -14.77 14.14
C PRO A 36 -12.45 -15.28 15.56
N GLY A 37 -12.30 -16.57 15.76
CA GLY A 37 -12.54 -17.25 17.04
C GLY A 37 -14.01 -17.56 17.33
N ASN A 38 -14.95 -17.13 16.49
CA ASN A 38 -16.37 -17.44 16.63
C ASN A 38 -16.75 -18.59 15.69
N ALA A 39 -17.66 -19.46 16.15
CA ALA A 39 -18.11 -20.59 15.33
C ALA A 39 -18.92 -20.10 14.11
N TYR A 40 -18.65 -20.69 12.96
CA TYR A 40 -19.44 -20.50 11.75
C TYR A 40 -20.73 -21.31 11.81
N THR A 41 -21.85 -20.66 11.47
CA THR A 41 -23.13 -21.33 11.29
C THR A 41 -23.41 -21.47 9.80
N PRO A 42 -23.43 -22.70 9.25
CA PRO A 42 -23.72 -22.92 7.83
C PRO A 42 -25.10 -22.40 7.45
N VAL A 43 -25.18 -21.79 6.28
CA VAL A 43 -26.45 -21.27 5.73
C VAL A 43 -26.97 -22.09 4.54
N GLY A 44 -26.28 -23.17 4.16
CA GLY A 44 -26.70 -24.13 3.15
C GLY A 44 -26.40 -23.74 1.71
N VAL A 45 -25.52 -22.77 1.51
CA VAL A 45 -25.05 -22.34 0.18
C VAL A 45 -23.55 -22.50 -0.01
N GLU A 46 -22.91 -23.17 0.93
CA GLU A 46 -21.49 -23.48 0.90
C GLU A 46 -21.21 -24.63 -0.08
N ASN A 47 -20.02 -24.61 -0.71
CA ASN A 47 -19.56 -25.63 -1.66
C ASN A 47 -20.51 -25.86 -2.85
N ILE A 48 -21.26 -24.84 -3.26
CA ILE A 48 -22.05 -24.90 -4.49
C ILE A 48 -21.12 -24.62 -5.66
N PRO A 49 -20.92 -25.60 -6.57
CA PRO A 49 -20.13 -25.34 -7.77
C PRO A 49 -20.81 -24.27 -8.62
N TRP A 50 -20.03 -23.35 -9.17
CA TRP A 50 -20.51 -22.43 -10.19
C TRP A 50 -20.81 -23.22 -11.47
N GLU A 51 -22.01 -23.06 -12.00
CA GLU A 51 -22.34 -23.65 -13.30
C GLU A 51 -21.71 -22.82 -14.43
N ASP A 52 -21.11 -23.50 -15.41
CA ASP A 52 -20.57 -22.87 -16.61
C ASP A 52 -21.69 -22.12 -17.34
N GLY A 53 -21.57 -20.81 -17.44
CA GLY A 53 -22.53 -19.92 -18.10
C GLY A 53 -23.24 -18.94 -17.17
N GLU A 54 -23.21 -19.08 -15.87
CA GLU A 54 -23.57 -18.03 -14.94
C GLU A 54 -22.41 -17.01 -14.91
N ASN A 55 -22.64 -15.87 -15.53
CA ASN A 55 -21.74 -14.73 -15.42
C ASN A 55 -22.35 -13.74 -14.42
N PRO A 56 -22.12 -13.93 -13.10
CA PRO A 56 -22.61 -12.98 -12.13
C PRO A 56 -21.98 -11.64 -12.42
N ASP A 57 -22.71 -10.57 -12.16
CA ASP A 57 -22.18 -9.19 -12.24
C ASP A 57 -21.12 -9.01 -11.13
N ILE A 58 -19.97 -9.65 -11.32
CA ILE A 58 -18.87 -9.68 -10.37
C ILE A 58 -17.95 -8.51 -10.68
N SER A 59 -17.92 -7.54 -9.81
CA SER A 59 -16.97 -6.43 -9.89
C SER A 59 -16.09 -6.39 -8.64
N LEU A 60 -14.77 -6.38 -8.87
CA LEU A 60 -13.82 -6.13 -7.80
C LEU A 60 -14.01 -4.69 -7.30
N ARG A 61 -14.35 -4.54 -6.02
CA ARG A 61 -14.56 -3.24 -5.38
C ARG A 61 -13.84 -3.20 -4.04
N ARG A 62 -13.48 -2.00 -3.64
CA ARG A 62 -13.03 -1.74 -2.28
C ARG A 62 -14.26 -1.70 -1.38
N ASN A 63 -14.50 -2.79 -0.67
CA ASN A 63 -15.65 -2.94 0.20
C ASN A 63 -15.28 -2.72 1.67
N GLU A 64 -16.26 -2.27 2.44
CA GLU A 64 -16.15 -2.18 3.89
C GLU A 64 -16.23 -3.59 4.49
N CYS A 65 -15.19 -3.98 5.22
CA CYS A 65 -15.11 -5.22 5.97
C CYS A 65 -15.02 -4.89 7.47
N LYS A 66 -15.77 -5.59 8.29
CA LYS A 66 -15.67 -5.50 9.74
C LYS A 66 -14.97 -6.74 10.28
N ILE A 67 -13.75 -6.55 10.79
CA ILE A 67 -12.96 -7.60 11.39
C ILE A 67 -12.94 -7.38 12.90
N SER A 68 -13.52 -8.28 13.67
CA SER A 68 -13.67 -8.13 15.13
C SER A 68 -14.27 -6.77 15.54
N GLY A 69 -15.23 -6.28 14.75
CA GLY A 69 -15.91 -4.99 14.96
C GLY A 69 -15.14 -3.76 14.48
N GLN A 70 -13.90 -3.89 14.04
CA GLN A 70 -13.14 -2.79 13.44
C GLN A 70 -13.40 -2.68 11.94
N THR A 71 -13.61 -1.47 11.45
CA THR A 71 -13.79 -1.22 10.02
C THR A 71 -12.45 -1.16 9.31
N VAL A 72 -12.28 -2.03 8.33
CA VAL A 72 -11.14 -2.07 7.40
C VAL A 72 -11.67 -2.16 5.97
N TYR A 73 -10.82 -1.89 4.98
CA TYR A 73 -11.24 -1.91 3.57
C TYR A 73 -10.37 -2.88 2.78
N TYR A 74 -11.02 -3.88 2.18
CA TYR A 74 -10.38 -4.84 1.28
C TYR A 74 -10.98 -4.79 -0.12
N TYR A 75 -10.19 -5.18 -1.10
CA TYR A 75 -10.69 -5.43 -2.45
C TYR A 75 -11.31 -6.82 -2.48
N THR A 76 -12.63 -6.87 -2.55
CA THR A 76 -13.39 -8.12 -2.54
C THR A 76 -14.42 -8.14 -3.66
N LEU A 77 -14.88 -9.34 -3.99
CA LEU A 77 -15.96 -9.59 -4.94
C LEU A 77 -17.19 -10.01 -4.12
N ILE A 78 -18.23 -9.19 -4.08
CA ILE A 78 -19.51 -9.56 -3.44
C ILE A 78 -20.50 -9.90 -4.55
N THR A 79 -21.09 -11.08 -4.47
CA THR A 79 -22.10 -11.54 -5.42
C THR A 79 -23.39 -11.98 -4.72
N ARG A 80 -24.50 -11.91 -5.43
CA ARG A 80 -25.77 -12.44 -4.96
C ARG A 80 -25.97 -13.85 -5.51
N LEU A 81 -26.24 -14.77 -4.61
CA LEU A 81 -26.53 -16.17 -4.94
C LEU A 81 -27.96 -16.35 -5.42
N SER A 82 -28.25 -17.46 -6.09
CA SER A 82 -29.60 -17.85 -6.54
C SER A 82 -30.60 -18.02 -5.38
N SER A 83 -30.11 -18.37 -4.18
CA SER A 83 -30.88 -18.40 -2.94
C SER A 83 -31.39 -17.02 -2.49
N GLY A 84 -30.80 -15.94 -2.99
CA GLY A 84 -31.03 -14.56 -2.56
C GLY A 84 -30.04 -14.05 -1.52
N ASP A 85 -29.20 -14.92 -0.97
CA ASP A 85 -28.09 -14.59 -0.07
C ASP A 85 -26.93 -13.95 -0.82
N TYR A 86 -25.93 -13.48 -0.07
CA TYR A 86 -24.69 -12.94 -0.64
C TYR A 86 -23.51 -13.83 -0.28
N ASP A 87 -22.56 -13.95 -1.22
CA ASP A 87 -21.24 -14.45 -0.94
C ASP A 87 -20.17 -13.40 -1.26
N CYS A 88 -19.01 -13.55 -0.64
CA CYS A 88 -17.88 -12.67 -0.79
C CYS A 88 -16.63 -13.47 -1.06
N PHE A 89 -15.90 -13.08 -2.09
CA PHE A 89 -14.62 -13.67 -2.43
C PHE A 89 -13.51 -12.72 -2.02
N MET A 90 -12.54 -13.25 -1.30
CA MET A 90 -11.38 -12.53 -0.79
C MET A 90 -10.09 -13.21 -1.24
N MET A 91 -9.03 -12.45 -1.39
CA MET A 91 -7.71 -13.01 -1.72
C MET A 91 -7.19 -13.90 -0.60
N ALA A 92 -6.52 -15.00 -0.98
CA ALA A 92 -5.92 -15.93 -0.03
C ALA A 92 -4.99 -15.24 0.98
N ALA A 93 -4.20 -14.28 0.54
CA ALA A 93 -3.27 -13.58 1.41
C ALA A 93 -3.96 -12.62 2.40
N ASP A 94 -5.07 -11.97 1.99
CA ASP A 94 -5.86 -11.17 2.92
C ASP A 94 -6.49 -12.06 4.01
N LEU A 95 -6.99 -13.24 3.60
CA LEU A 95 -7.51 -14.24 4.53
C LEU A 95 -6.44 -14.78 5.47
N ALA A 96 -5.25 -15.11 4.96
CA ALA A 96 -4.13 -15.58 5.77
C ALA A 96 -3.78 -14.59 6.88
N MET A 97 -3.71 -13.32 6.53
CA MET A 97 -3.43 -12.23 7.48
C MET A 97 -4.56 -12.06 8.51
N ILE A 98 -5.83 -12.12 8.08
CA ILE A 98 -6.99 -11.95 8.98
C ILE A 98 -7.11 -13.11 9.98
N LEU A 99 -6.83 -14.33 9.53
CA LEU A 99 -6.96 -15.55 10.33
C LEU A 99 -5.68 -15.91 11.09
N ASP A 100 -4.58 -15.19 10.83
CA ASP A 100 -3.24 -15.55 11.33
C ASP A 100 -2.94 -17.04 11.08
N ALA A 101 -3.08 -17.45 9.80
CA ALA A 101 -2.85 -18.82 9.36
C ALA A 101 -2.04 -18.85 8.08
N ASP A 102 -1.12 -19.81 7.94
CA ASP A 102 -0.42 -20.00 6.69
C ASP A 102 -1.39 -20.59 5.64
N ILE A 103 -1.54 -19.89 4.51
CA ILE A 103 -2.38 -20.29 3.39
C ILE A 103 -1.54 -20.44 2.14
N ALA A 104 -1.30 -21.67 1.71
CA ALA A 104 -0.58 -21.99 0.48
C ALA A 104 -1.55 -22.22 -0.68
N VAL A 105 -1.35 -21.51 -1.79
CA VAL A 105 -2.09 -21.65 -3.03
C VAL A 105 -1.16 -22.27 -4.07
N PRO A 106 -1.11 -23.60 -4.22
CA PRO A 106 -0.24 -24.23 -5.21
C PRO A 106 -0.74 -23.94 -6.63
N ILE A 107 0.18 -23.94 -7.60
CA ILE A 107 -0.15 -23.76 -9.03
C ILE A 107 -1.10 -24.86 -9.52
N GLU A 108 -0.92 -26.09 -8.99
CA GLU A 108 -1.82 -27.23 -9.23
C GLU A 108 -2.13 -27.87 -7.88
N GLY A 109 -3.40 -28.22 -7.67
CA GLY A 109 -3.85 -28.91 -6.47
C GLY A 109 -4.86 -28.12 -5.64
N ALA A 110 -5.08 -28.60 -4.41
CA ALA A 110 -6.04 -28.00 -3.49
C ALA A 110 -5.39 -26.89 -2.64
N LEU A 111 -6.17 -25.89 -2.29
CA LEU A 111 -5.81 -24.89 -1.27
C LEU A 111 -5.40 -25.61 0.02
N GLN A 112 -4.28 -25.22 0.59
CA GLN A 112 -3.78 -25.73 1.86
C GLN A 112 -3.85 -24.63 2.92
N ILE A 113 -4.49 -24.93 4.05
CA ILE A 113 -4.60 -24.01 5.18
C ILE A 113 -3.97 -24.69 6.40
N HIS A 114 -2.85 -24.14 6.85
CA HIS A 114 -2.08 -24.65 7.98
C HIS A 114 -2.48 -23.90 9.24
N THR A 115 -3.52 -24.33 9.92
CA THR A 115 -4.14 -23.61 11.05
C THR A 115 -3.24 -23.49 12.27
N GLN A 116 -2.24 -24.35 12.40
CA GLN A 116 -1.29 -24.34 13.52
C GLN A 116 -0.03 -23.51 13.24
N GLU A 117 0.12 -23.05 12.01
CA GLU A 117 1.23 -22.19 11.62
C GLU A 117 0.73 -20.76 11.54
N PRO A 118 1.36 -19.78 12.24
CA PRO A 118 0.97 -18.39 12.13
C PRO A 118 1.19 -17.88 10.72
N PHE A 119 0.45 -16.86 10.34
CA PHE A 119 0.69 -16.18 9.08
C PHE A 119 2.14 -15.70 9.03
N CYS A 120 2.91 -16.39 8.23
CA CYS A 120 4.27 -15.98 7.91
C CYS A 120 4.26 -15.46 6.48
N VAL A 121 4.60 -14.19 6.32
CA VAL A 121 4.81 -13.60 5.02
C VAL A 121 6.07 -14.19 4.42
N SER A 122 5.99 -15.44 3.95
CA SER A 122 7.13 -16.00 3.23
C SER A 122 7.26 -15.29 1.88
N PRO A 123 8.49 -15.00 1.42
CA PRO A 123 8.75 -14.48 0.09
C PRO A 123 8.00 -15.23 -1.01
N ALA A 124 8.01 -16.55 -0.93
CA ALA A 124 7.36 -17.43 -1.89
C ALA A 124 5.82 -17.29 -1.89
N ALA A 125 5.20 -17.13 -0.72
CA ALA A 125 3.75 -16.98 -0.62
C ALA A 125 3.27 -15.65 -1.22
N LEU A 126 3.99 -14.55 -1.00
CA LEU A 126 3.66 -13.25 -1.58
C LEU A 126 3.91 -13.20 -3.09
N GLU A 127 4.98 -13.85 -3.55
CA GLU A 127 5.28 -13.98 -4.98
C GLU A 127 4.21 -14.81 -5.69
N GLN A 128 3.81 -15.94 -5.14
CA GLN A 128 2.73 -16.80 -5.66
C GLN A 128 1.36 -16.09 -5.61
N ALA A 129 1.09 -15.31 -4.59
CA ALA A 129 -0.13 -14.52 -4.48
C ALA A 129 -0.16 -13.31 -5.44
N GLY A 130 0.92 -13.06 -6.20
CA GLY A 130 1.00 -12.00 -7.18
C GLY A 130 1.10 -10.59 -6.59
N TYR A 131 1.38 -10.44 -5.29
CA TYR A 131 1.54 -9.14 -4.64
C TYR A 131 2.66 -8.30 -5.25
N PHE A 132 3.66 -8.95 -5.86
CA PHE A 132 4.81 -8.27 -6.46
C PHE A 132 4.72 -8.13 -7.98
N TYR A 133 3.54 -8.40 -8.57
CA TYR A 133 3.38 -8.17 -10.00
C TYR A 133 3.57 -6.68 -10.32
N GLY A 134 4.58 -6.38 -11.13
CA GLY A 134 4.94 -5.02 -11.48
C GLY A 134 5.72 -4.24 -10.40
N VAL A 135 6.11 -4.90 -9.28
CA VAL A 135 6.97 -4.31 -8.25
C VAL A 135 8.41 -4.79 -8.45
N ASN A 136 9.35 -3.86 -8.53
CA ASN A 136 10.77 -4.20 -8.74
C ASN A 136 11.50 -4.56 -7.45
N SER A 137 11.11 -3.98 -6.32
CA SER A 137 11.77 -4.18 -5.04
C SER A 137 10.80 -3.95 -3.89
N VAL A 138 10.94 -4.73 -2.82
CA VAL A 138 10.13 -4.60 -1.58
C VAL A 138 11.03 -4.78 -0.36
N LEU A 139 10.82 -3.93 0.63
CA LEU A 139 11.37 -4.06 1.96
C LEU A 139 10.27 -3.79 2.97
N VAL A 140 10.06 -4.71 3.91
CA VAL A 140 9.11 -4.55 5.02
C VAL A 140 9.83 -4.80 6.32
N GLY A 141 9.70 -3.89 7.26
CA GLY A 141 10.36 -4.00 8.55
C GLY A 141 9.64 -3.23 9.65
N ASP A 142 10.03 -3.47 10.88
CA ASP A 142 9.59 -2.72 12.05
C ASP A 142 10.38 -1.41 12.15
N ALA A 143 9.67 -0.28 12.12
CA ALA A 143 10.31 1.04 12.16
C ALA A 143 10.94 1.35 13.53
N THR A 144 10.57 0.62 14.59
CA THR A 144 11.08 0.84 15.96
C THR A 144 12.30 0.01 16.24
N THR A 145 12.29 -1.26 15.82
CA THR A 145 13.36 -2.22 16.11
C THR A 145 14.37 -2.36 14.98
N GLY A 146 14.00 -1.98 13.76
CA GLY A 146 14.79 -2.22 12.55
C GLY A 146 14.73 -3.68 12.07
N GLU A 147 13.92 -4.54 12.70
CA GLU A 147 13.76 -5.92 12.28
C GLU A 147 13.13 -5.98 10.90
N LEU A 148 13.75 -6.73 9.98
CA LEU A 148 13.27 -6.92 8.63
C LEU A 148 12.38 -8.17 8.56
N TYR A 149 11.11 -7.96 8.22
CA TYR A 149 10.13 -9.05 8.07
C TYR A 149 10.16 -9.64 6.68
N TYR A 150 10.48 -8.82 5.67
CA TYR A 150 10.45 -9.25 4.28
C TYR A 150 11.38 -8.44 3.40
N GLN A 151 12.07 -9.11 2.47
CA GLN A 151 12.96 -8.51 1.49
C GLN A 151 12.77 -9.19 0.12
N TYR A 152 12.54 -8.39 -0.90
CA TYR A 152 12.52 -8.83 -2.29
C TYR A 152 13.33 -7.84 -3.14
N GLN A 153 14.44 -8.32 -3.73
CA GLN A 153 15.36 -7.50 -4.53
C GLN A 153 15.74 -6.15 -3.89
N SER A 154 15.80 -6.10 -2.56
CA SER A 154 16.02 -4.87 -1.78
C SER A 154 17.43 -4.28 -1.97
N ASP A 155 18.40 -5.12 -2.38
CA ASP A 155 19.78 -4.71 -2.63
C ASP A 155 20.04 -4.30 -4.09
N VAL A 156 19.00 -4.32 -4.94
CA VAL A 156 19.12 -3.92 -6.35
C VAL A 156 18.77 -2.45 -6.50
N SER A 157 19.65 -1.69 -7.14
CA SER A 157 19.42 -0.28 -7.42
C SER A 157 18.40 -0.09 -8.53
N TYR A 158 17.34 0.65 -8.23
CA TYR A 158 16.29 1.03 -9.18
C TYR A 158 16.10 2.54 -9.21
N PRO A 159 15.66 3.12 -10.34
CA PRO A 159 15.20 4.50 -10.37
C PRO A 159 14.02 4.68 -9.42
N ILE A 160 14.17 5.55 -8.42
CA ILE A 160 13.15 5.77 -7.38
C ILE A 160 12.18 6.91 -7.72
N ALA A 161 12.38 7.57 -8.87
CA ALA A 161 11.55 8.69 -9.32
C ALA A 161 11.28 9.72 -8.20
N SER A 162 10.05 10.20 -8.09
CA SER A 162 9.68 11.25 -7.13
C SER A 162 9.77 10.83 -5.65
N THR A 163 10.03 9.57 -5.33
CA THR A 163 10.32 9.21 -3.93
C THR A 163 11.60 9.87 -3.43
N SER A 164 12.50 10.31 -4.34
CA SER A 164 13.67 11.15 -4.00
C SER A 164 13.30 12.46 -3.29
N LYS A 165 12.09 12.98 -3.50
CA LYS A 165 11.60 14.19 -2.82
C LYS A 165 11.40 13.99 -1.30
N LEU A 166 11.33 12.75 -0.83
CA LEU A 166 11.39 12.47 0.62
C LEU A 166 12.70 12.94 1.23
N MET A 167 13.83 12.74 0.54
CA MET A 167 15.12 13.26 0.99
C MET A 167 15.15 14.80 0.95
N THR A 168 14.58 15.40 -0.08
CA THR A 168 14.43 16.86 -0.17
C THR A 168 13.67 17.43 1.03
N CYS A 169 12.53 16.83 1.34
CA CYS A 169 11.71 17.25 2.47
C CYS A 169 12.37 16.96 3.83
N LEU A 170 13.08 15.84 3.96
CA LEU A 170 13.85 15.53 5.17
C LEU A 170 14.89 16.60 5.46
N LEU A 171 15.69 16.99 4.46
CA LEU A 171 16.68 18.07 4.62
C LEU A 171 16.03 19.43 4.92
N ALA A 172 14.86 19.70 4.32
CA ALA A 172 14.12 20.91 4.66
C ALA A 172 13.65 20.91 6.12
N MET A 173 13.15 19.77 6.61
CA MET A 173 12.77 19.62 8.01
C MET A 173 13.98 19.69 8.97
N ASP A 174 15.12 19.14 8.57
CA ASP A 174 16.38 19.28 9.33
C ASP A 174 16.80 20.75 9.43
N ALA A 175 16.75 21.50 8.32
CA ALA A 175 17.09 22.93 8.28
C ALA A 175 16.13 23.76 9.15
N ILE A 176 14.83 23.44 9.13
CA ILE A 176 13.82 24.08 9.99
C ILE A 176 14.10 23.75 11.45
N SER A 177 14.38 22.51 11.78
CA SER A 177 14.66 22.07 13.15
C SER A 177 15.94 22.70 13.69
N ALA A 178 16.92 22.96 12.82
CA ALA A 178 18.16 23.66 13.15
C ALA A 178 18.00 25.19 13.22
N GLY A 179 16.83 25.73 12.90
CA GLY A 179 16.56 27.17 12.88
C GLY A 179 17.25 27.91 11.75
N GLN A 180 17.68 27.23 10.69
CA GLN A 180 18.31 27.85 9.51
C GLN A 180 17.27 28.52 8.61
N ILE A 181 16.08 27.94 8.52
CA ILE A 181 14.91 28.47 7.83
C ILE A 181 13.66 28.21 8.66
N ALA A 182 12.57 28.92 8.38
CA ALA A 182 11.26 28.69 9.00
C ALA A 182 10.18 28.44 7.96
N PHE A 183 9.07 27.81 8.35
CA PHE A 183 7.93 27.54 7.45
C PHE A 183 7.39 28.80 6.77
N GLY A 184 7.41 29.94 7.48
CA GLY A 184 6.90 31.22 6.99
C GLY A 184 7.91 32.03 6.20
N ASP A 185 9.17 31.62 6.09
CA ASP A 185 10.17 32.33 5.32
C ASP A 185 9.80 32.37 3.85
N LEU A 186 10.03 33.55 3.22
CA LEU A 186 9.70 33.76 1.82
C LEU A 186 10.91 33.41 0.94
N PHE A 187 10.72 32.55 0.02
CA PHE A 187 11.62 32.27 -1.10
C PHE A 187 11.17 33.10 -2.31
N THR A 188 12.13 33.76 -2.97
CA THR A 188 11.88 34.42 -4.25
C THR A 188 12.18 33.47 -5.39
N VAL A 189 11.17 33.12 -6.16
CA VAL A 189 11.26 32.20 -7.29
C VAL A 189 12.34 32.66 -8.27
N SER A 190 13.30 31.81 -8.53
CA SER A 190 14.39 32.05 -9.48
C SER A 190 13.97 31.82 -10.93
N ASP A 191 14.79 32.28 -11.88
CA ASP A 191 14.61 31.98 -13.30
C ASP A 191 14.68 30.47 -13.57
N ALA A 192 15.50 29.71 -12.82
CA ALA A 192 15.62 28.26 -12.96
C ALA A 192 14.33 27.54 -12.52
N VAL A 193 13.75 27.96 -11.39
CA VAL A 193 12.47 27.45 -10.90
C VAL A 193 11.34 27.77 -11.88
N GLN A 194 11.28 28.98 -12.41
CA GLN A 194 10.32 29.36 -13.46
C GLN A 194 10.50 28.51 -14.71
N ALA A 195 11.72 28.32 -15.18
CA ALA A 195 11.99 27.54 -16.39
C ALA A 195 11.51 26.07 -16.24
N LEU A 196 11.72 25.47 -15.06
CA LEU A 196 11.23 24.15 -14.75
C LEU A 196 9.70 24.11 -14.66
N SER A 197 9.09 25.11 -14.02
CA SER A 197 7.62 25.25 -13.92
C SER A 197 6.97 25.38 -15.32
N ALA A 198 7.63 26.06 -16.25
CA ALA A 198 7.14 26.25 -17.62
C ALA A 198 7.41 25.05 -18.56
N SER A 199 8.15 24.04 -18.09
CA SER A 199 8.48 22.84 -18.88
C SER A 199 7.32 21.85 -18.91
N SER A 200 7.47 20.76 -19.71
CA SER A 200 6.51 19.65 -19.77
C SER A 200 6.37 18.91 -18.41
N ASP A 201 7.34 19.05 -17.52
CA ASP A 201 7.40 18.43 -16.21
C ASP A 201 6.95 19.36 -15.08
N GLY A 202 6.56 20.60 -15.41
CA GLY A 202 6.02 21.59 -14.49
C GLY A 202 4.60 21.21 -14.04
N VAL A 203 4.35 21.38 -12.75
CA VAL A 203 3.07 21.02 -12.10
C VAL A 203 2.39 22.24 -11.51
N ILE A 204 3.15 23.14 -10.90
CA ILE A 204 2.65 24.38 -10.28
C ILE A 204 3.18 25.58 -11.06
N PRO A 205 2.30 26.46 -11.59
CA PRO A 205 2.75 27.64 -12.30
C PRO A 205 3.44 28.63 -11.32
N LEU A 206 4.75 28.82 -11.49
CA LEU A 206 5.57 29.74 -10.70
C LEU A 206 6.28 30.71 -11.64
N GLU A 207 6.26 32.00 -11.29
CA GLU A 207 6.89 33.07 -12.07
C GLU A 207 8.13 33.62 -11.32
N ALA A 208 9.20 33.92 -12.06
CA ALA A 208 10.40 34.53 -11.46
C ALA A 208 10.05 35.84 -10.75
N GLY A 209 10.63 35.99 -9.57
CA GLY A 209 10.33 37.15 -8.69
C GLY A 209 9.07 36.99 -7.82
N GLN A 210 8.23 35.97 -8.07
CA GLN A 210 7.14 35.59 -7.18
C GLN A 210 7.69 35.20 -5.81
N GLN A 211 7.00 35.57 -4.74
CA GLN A 211 7.33 35.10 -3.39
C GLN A 211 6.42 33.98 -2.97
N ILE A 212 7.00 32.91 -2.44
CA ILE A 212 6.33 31.71 -1.97
C ILE A 212 6.95 31.30 -0.64
N THR A 213 6.15 30.79 0.28
CA THR A 213 6.67 30.35 1.59
C THR A 213 7.35 28.98 1.50
N VAL A 214 8.28 28.71 2.40
CA VAL A 214 8.88 27.37 2.57
C VAL A 214 7.81 26.31 2.80
N TRP A 215 6.74 26.63 3.53
CA TRP A 215 5.61 25.74 3.73
C TRP A 215 4.90 25.37 2.42
N GLU A 216 4.62 26.34 1.57
CA GLU A 216 3.99 26.11 0.26
C GLU A 216 4.90 25.31 -0.67
N LEU A 217 6.22 25.55 -0.64
CA LEU A 217 7.19 24.74 -1.38
C LEU A 217 7.17 23.28 -0.91
N LEU A 218 7.14 23.02 0.40
CA LEU A 218 7.04 21.68 0.98
C LEU A 218 5.74 20.98 0.55
N LEU A 219 4.61 21.67 0.65
CA LEU A 219 3.33 21.12 0.20
C LEU A 219 3.32 20.83 -1.31
N GLY A 220 3.89 21.73 -2.11
CA GLY A 220 4.03 21.56 -3.55
C GLY A 220 4.90 20.37 -3.93
N ALA A 221 6.00 20.15 -3.23
CA ALA A 221 6.87 18.99 -3.46
C ALA A 221 6.22 17.66 -3.06
N LEU A 222 5.46 17.63 -1.96
CA LEU A 222 4.88 16.39 -1.40
C LEU A 222 3.55 15.99 -2.03
N LEU A 223 2.60 16.93 -2.22
CA LEU A 223 1.23 16.60 -2.64
C LEU A 223 1.13 16.34 -4.14
N PRO A 224 1.38 17.33 -5.03
CA PRO A 224 1.36 17.11 -6.46
C PRO A 224 2.70 16.64 -7.04
N SER A 225 3.72 16.45 -6.18
CA SER A 225 5.06 16.02 -6.60
C SER A 225 5.80 17.02 -7.51
N SER A 226 5.61 18.34 -7.26
CA SER A 226 6.19 19.42 -8.06
C SER A 226 7.73 19.40 -8.02
N ASN A 227 8.36 19.39 -9.21
CA ASN A 227 9.81 19.45 -9.36
C ASN A 227 10.33 20.87 -9.09
N GLU A 228 9.60 21.88 -9.54
CA GLU A 228 9.89 23.29 -9.34
C GLU A 228 9.87 23.68 -7.86
N CYS A 229 8.94 23.11 -7.07
CA CYS A 229 8.93 23.34 -5.63
C CYS A 229 10.10 22.64 -4.93
N ALA A 230 10.49 21.45 -5.37
CA ALA A 230 11.67 20.76 -4.85
C ALA A 230 12.97 21.53 -5.16
N LEU A 231 13.08 22.11 -6.36
CA LEU A 231 14.20 22.98 -6.74
C LEU A 231 14.19 24.27 -5.88
N GLY A 232 13.02 24.87 -5.66
CA GLY A 232 12.89 26.06 -4.79
C GLY A 232 13.35 25.78 -3.37
N LEU A 233 13.02 24.60 -2.79
CA LEU A 233 13.54 24.18 -1.49
C LEU A 233 15.07 24.03 -1.51
N ALA A 234 15.62 23.44 -2.56
CA ALA A 234 17.06 23.26 -2.69
C ALA A 234 17.79 24.60 -2.73
N GLU A 235 17.29 25.57 -3.50
CA GLU A 235 17.86 26.91 -3.56
C GLU A 235 17.69 27.68 -2.24
N ALA A 236 16.52 27.57 -1.60
CA ALA A 236 16.26 28.24 -0.32
C ALA A 236 17.20 27.76 0.81
N ILE A 237 17.56 26.48 0.80
CA ILE A 237 18.37 25.85 1.87
C ILE A 237 19.86 25.93 1.58
N ALA A 238 20.26 25.61 0.34
CA ALA A 238 21.66 25.44 -0.03
C ALA A 238 22.19 26.49 -1.03
N GLY A 239 21.32 27.36 -1.52
CA GLY A 239 21.66 28.39 -2.50
C GLY A 239 21.78 27.89 -3.95
N SER A 240 21.85 26.57 -4.18
CA SER A 240 21.81 25.96 -5.52
C SER A 240 21.45 24.49 -5.45
N GLU A 241 20.97 23.95 -6.60
CA GLU A 241 20.66 22.51 -6.74
C GLU A 241 21.90 21.65 -6.48
N GLU A 242 23.06 22.01 -7.04
CA GLU A 242 24.30 21.23 -6.88
C GLU A 242 24.76 21.17 -5.42
N ALA A 243 24.64 22.27 -4.68
CA ALA A 243 24.96 22.31 -3.27
C ALA A 243 23.98 21.42 -2.47
N PHE A 244 22.73 21.48 -2.81
CA PHE A 244 21.70 20.68 -2.16
C PHE A 244 21.85 19.17 -2.45
N VAL A 245 22.19 18.78 -3.68
CA VAL A 245 22.48 17.38 -4.05
C VAL A 245 23.67 16.83 -3.25
N ARG A 246 24.69 17.66 -2.99
CA ARG A 246 25.79 17.26 -2.08
C ARG A 246 25.30 16.98 -0.66
N MET A 247 24.37 17.82 -0.15
CA MET A 247 23.75 17.57 1.16
C MET A 247 22.90 16.30 1.15
N MET A 248 22.14 16.02 0.09
CA MET A 248 21.36 14.79 -0.06
C MET A 248 22.27 13.54 -0.02
N ASN A 249 23.37 13.56 -0.77
CA ASN A 249 24.33 12.45 -0.80
C ASN A 249 25.02 12.25 0.57
N GLN A 250 25.38 13.34 1.26
CA GLN A 250 25.92 13.25 2.61
C GLN A 250 24.91 12.65 3.58
N LYS A 251 23.67 13.13 3.53
CA LYS A 251 22.60 12.59 4.39
C LYS A 251 22.31 11.11 4.12
N ALA A 252 22.35 10.70 2.86
CA ALA A 252 22.21 9.28 2.50
C ALA A 252 23.32 8.44 3.13
N GLN A 253 24.58 8.88 3.06
CA GLN A 253 25.70 8.21 3.73
C GLN A 253 25.53 8.17 5.25
N ASP A 254 25.09 9.27 5.87
CA ASP A 254 24.86 9.35 7.33
C ASP A 254 23.75 8.39 7.78
N LEU A 255 22.79 8.09 6.90
CA LEU A 255 21.70 7.12 7.13
C LEU A 255 22.09 5.69 6.75
N GLY A 256 23.26 5.47 6.16
CA GLY A 256 23.71 4.14 5.75
C GLY A 256 23.07 3.63 4.45
N LEU A 257 22.57 4.55 3.61
CA LEU A 257 21.95 4.24 2.31
C LEU A 257 22.99 4.16 1.18
#